data_2c6c1dc3f4f24736cc529ba0694e9f3c
#
_entry.id   2c6c1dc3f4f24736cc529ba0694e9f3c
#
_cell.length_a   1.000
_cell.length_b   1.000
_cell.length_c   1.000
_cell.angle_alpha   90.00
_cell.angle_beta   90.00
_cell.angle_gamma   90.00
#
_symmetry.space_group_name_H-M   'P 1'
#
loop_
_entity.id
_entity.type
_entity.pdbx_description
1 polymer ?
#
loop_
_entity_poly.entity_id
_entity_poly.type
_entity_poly.pdbx_seq_one_letter_code
_entity_poly.pdbx_strand_id
1 'polypeptide(L)'
;GPLPKTHWLLDPDVGGGRLLGEACHFFDLMAWVANSKPVSVIGQAIGHSADDVSVVVKFADGCVGTLIYTGLGNPAFPKERLEVLAGGGVAVLDDFRSLMLYGLHGKSRKLRVQDKGHRALLEHFVNSVRGQDTLTITAEDGLLATSCAIAALESVAQGKVVAIRC
;
A
#
# COMPACT_ATOMS: atom_id res chain seq x y z
N GLY A 1 12.52 1.64 -7.56
CA GLY A 1 13.42 1.28 -8.65
C GLY A 1 14.19 0.01 -8.34
N PRO A 2 15.01 -0.52 -9.26
CA PRO A 2 15.77 -1.73 -9.05
C PRO A 2 16.74 -1.57 -7.86
N LEU A 3 16.80 -2.57 -7.00
CA LEU A 3 17.76 -2.67 -5.89
C LEU A 3 18.96 -3.52 -6.31
N PRO A 4 20.18 -3.27 -5.77
CA PRO A 4 21.30 -4.19 -5.94
C PRO A 4 20.90 -5.57 -5.40
N LYS A 5 21.34 -6.64 -6.09
CA LYS A 5 21.01 -8.03 -5.66
C LYS A 5 21.49 -8.38 -4.24
N THR A 6 22.48 -7.66 -3.74
CA THR A 6 23.02 -7.80 -2.37
C THR A 6 22.33 -6.92 -1.34
N HIS A 7 21.24 -6.26 -1.71
CA HIS A 7 20.51 -5.39 -0.77
C HIS A 7 19.83 -6.25 0.29
N TRP A 8 19.99 -5.88 1.56
CA TRP A 8 19.48 -6.64 2.71
C TRP A 8 17.96 -6.92 2.64
N LEU A 9 17.20 -6.02 2.02
CA LEU A 9 15.76 -6.16 1.84
C LEU A 9 15.38 -7.38 0.99
N LEU A 10 16.26 -7.77 0.02
CA LEU A 10 16.05 -8.91 -0.87
C LEU A 10 16.49 -10.24 -0.25
N ASP A 11 17.15 -10.19 0.92
CA ASP A 11 17.53 -11.37 1.68
C ASP A 11 16.29 -11.94 2.39
N PRO A 12 15.88 -13.19 2.08
CA PRO A 12 14.67 -13.78 2.67
C PRO A 12 14.75 -13.95 4.19
N ASP A 13 15.97 -14.12 4.73
CA ASP A 13 16.20 -14.35 6.17
C ASP A 13 16.32 -13.03 6.96
N VAL A 14 16.54 -11.90 6.27
CA VAL A 14 16.77 -10.60 6.91
C VAL A 14 15.63 -9.62 6.60
N GLY A 15 15.38 -9.36 5.31
CA GLY A 15 14.41 -8.37 4.85
C GLY A 15 13.07 -8.97 4.40
N GLY A 16 13.03 -10.26 4.10
CA GLY A 16 11.83 -10.97 3.66
C GLY A 16 11.31 -10.57 2.28
N GLY A 17 12.10 -9.79 1.50
CA GLY A 17 11.72 -9.31 0.18
C GLY A 17 10.93 -8.00 0.21
N ARG A 18 10.73 -7.43 -0.97
CA ARG A 18 10.12 -6.10 -1.14
C ARG A 18 8.63 -6.08 -0.78
N LEU A 19 7.92 -7.18 -0.97
CA LEU A 19 6.49 -7.24 -0.67
C LEU A 19 6.25 -7.08 0.84
N LEU A 20 7.06 -7.74 1.66
CA LEU A 20 6.99 -7.63 3.11
C LEU A 20 7.61 -6.33 3.64
N GLY A 21 8.80 -5.98 3.16
CA GLY A 21 9.58 -4.87 3.67
C GLY A 21 9.15 -3.48 3.17
N GLU A 22 8.48 -3.41 2.01
CA GLU A 22 8.09 -2.12 1.42
C GLU A 22 6.59 -2.05 1.06
N ALA A 23 5.99 -3.11 0.51
CA ALA A 23 4.63 -3.03 0.00
C ALA A 23 3.55 -3.06 1.09
N CYS A 24 3.90 -3.40 2.34
CA CYS A 24 2.95 -3.45 3.46
C CYS A 24 2.18 -2.13 3.66
N HIS A 25 2.83 -0.97 3.46
CA HIS A 25 2.11 0.31 3.57
C HIS A 25 1.09 0.57 2.45
N PHE A 26 1.15 -0.12 1.32
CA PHE A 26 0.08 -0.04 0.33
C PHE A 26 -1.14 -0.85 0.74
N PHE A 27 -0.95 -1.96 1.46
CA PHE A 27 -2.07 -2.70 2.04
C PHE A 27 -2.75 -1.90 3.15
N ASP A 28 -1.97 -1.22 4.00
CA ASP A 28 -2.50 -0.29 5.00
C ASP A 28 -3.28 0.86 4.35
N LEU A 29 -2.69 1.52 3.33
CA LEU A 29 -3.35 2.58 2.57
C LEU A 29 -4.67 2.12 1.93
N MET A 30 -4.70 0.91 1.35
CA MET A 30 -5.93 0.35 0.78
C MET A 30 -6.99 0.10 1.85
N ALA A 31 -6.63 -0.45 3.01
CA ALA A 31 -7.55 -0.68 4.12
C ALA A 31 -8.11 0.64 4.66
N TRP A 32 -7.26 1.66 4.77
CA TRP A 32 -7.68 3.00 5.18
C TRP A 32 -8.65 3.64 4.17
N VAL A 33 -8.34 3.57 2.87
CA VAL A 33 -9.20 4.12 1.79
C VAL A 33 -10.53 3.37 1.72
N ALA A 34 -10.50 2.04 1.80
CA ALA A 34 -11.72 1.21 1.80
C ALA A 34 -12.55 1.38 3.07
N ASN A 35 -11.92 1.85 4.17
CA ASN A 35 -12.50 1.85 5.52
C ASN A 35 -13.11 0.46 5.87
N SER A 36 -12.42 -0.61 5.47
CA SER A 36 -12.89 -1.99 5.58
C SER A 36 -11.72 -2.94 5.79
N LYS A 37 -11.97 -4.05 6.49
CA LYS A 37 -10.93 -5.06 6.75
C LYS A 37 -10.68 -5.91 5.51
N PRO A 38 -9.42 -6.12 5.10
CA PRO A 38 -9.08 -7.07 4.07
C PRO A 38 -9.35 -8.51 4.56
N VAL A 39 -9.95 -9.34 3.71
CA VAL A 39 -10.35 -10.72 4.07
C VAL A 39 -9.62 -11.79 3.27
N SER A 40 -9.22 -11.50 2.06
CA SER A 40 -8.45 -12.44 1.22
C SER A 40 -7.67 -11.72 0.15
N VAL A 41 -6.61 -12.39 -0.33
CA VAL A 41 -5.77 -11.92 -1.42
C VAL A 41 -5.58 -13.00 -2.47
N ILE A 42 -5.34 -12.56 -3.71
CA ILE A 42 -4.74 -13.37 -4.75
C ILE A 42 -3.59 -12.59 -5.37
N GLY A 43 -2.43 -13.21 -5.49
CA GLY A 43 -1.22 -12.61 -6.04
C GLY A 43 -0.65 -13.41 -7.21
N GLN A 44 0.00 -12.70 -8.11
CA GLN A 44 0.71 -13.26 -9.26
C GLN A 44 2.08 -12.58 -9.39
N ALA A 45 3.14 -13.35 -9.54
CA ALA A 45 4.46 -12.81 -9.87
C ALA A 45 4.46 -12.20 -11.29
N ILE A 46 5.18 -11.10 -11.46
CA ILE A 46 5.45 -10.47 -12.75
C ILE A 46 6.85 -10.93 -13.20
N GLY A 47 6.90 -11.71 -14.28
CA GLY A 47 8.14 -12.32 -14.74
C GLY A 47 8.61 -13.44 -13.81
N HIS A 48 9.89 -13.39 -13.42
CA HIS A 48 10.53 -14.47 -12.64
C HIS A 48 10.89 -14.05 -11.20
N SER A 49 10.56 -12.83 -10.80
CA SER A 49 10.86 -12.30 -9.47
C SER A 49 9.63 -12.35 -8.57
N ALA A 50 9.79 -12.87 -7.35
CA ALA A 50 8.74 -12.81 -6.33
C ALA A 50 8.56 -11.38 -5.74
N ASP A 51 9.48 -10.47 -6.04
CA ASP A 51 9.45 -9.07 -5.60
C ASP A 51 8.70 -8.14 -6.58
N ASP A 52 8.38 -8.66 -7.77
CA ASP A 52 7.57 -7.96 -8.76
C ASP A 52 6.22 -8.67 -8.85
N VAL A 53 5.16 -8.04 -8.37
CA VAL A 53 3.87 -8.71 -8.15
C VAL A 53 2.68 -7.85 -8.57
N SER A 54 1.60 -8.54 -8.97
CA SER A 54 0.25 -8.01 -9.02
C SER A 54 -0.59 -8.73 -7.97
N VAL A 55 -1.25 -7.97 -7.09
CA VAL A 55 -2.05 -8.51 -5.98
C VAL A 55 -3.44 -7.88 -6.02
N VAL A 56 -4.46 -8.71 -5.88
CA VAL A 56 -5.84 -8.29 -5.68
C VAL A 56 -6.25 -8.61 -4.24
N VAL A 57 -6.74 -7.61 -3.52
CA VAL A 57 -7.22 -7.70 -2.14
C VAL A 57 -8.74 -7.57 -2.13
N LYS A 58 -9.44 -8.49 -1.50
CA LYS A 58 -10.87 -8.40 -1.23
C LYS A 58 -11.11 -7.93 0.19
N PHE A 59 -12.02 -6.99 0.36
CA PHE A 59 -12.42 -6.42 1.65
C PHE A 59 -13.78 -6.97 2.11
N ALA A 60 -14.04 -6.86 3.41
CA ALA A 60 -15.23 -7.41 4.05
C ALA A 60 -16.54 -6.79 3.56
N ASP A 61 -16.53 -5.51 3.17
CA ASP A 61 -17.67 -4.79 2.60
C ASP A 61 -17.90 -5.08 1.11
N GLY A 62 -17.04 -5.90 0.49
CA GLY A 62 -17.09 -6.24 -0.92
C GLY A 62 -16.22 -5.37 -1.83
N CYS A 63 -15.58 -4.33 -1.30
CA CYS A 63 -14.58 -3.55 -2.05
C CYS A 63 -13.41 -4.45 -2.49
N VAL A 64 -12.74 -4.01 -3.55
CA VAL A 64 -11.56 -4.68 -4.12
C VAL A 64 -10.48 -3.64 -4.35
N GLY A 65 -9.27 -3.93 -3.88
CA GLY A 65 -8.06 -3.17 -4.18
C GLY A 65 -7.12 -3.98 -5.07
N THR A 66 -6.43 -3.32 -5.99
CA THR A 66 -5.40 -3.95 -6.82
C THR A 66 -4.09 -3.22 -6.63
N LEU A 67 -3.03 -3.96 -6.35
CA LEU A 67 -1.66 -3.46 -6.24
C LEU A 67 -0.80 -4.05 -7.36
N ILE A 68 -0.16 -3.20 -8.13
CA ILE A 68 0.97 -3.58 -8.97
C ILE A 68 2.22 -3.00 -8.31
N TYR A 69 3.06 -3.86 -7.77
CA TYR A 69 4.31 -3.48 -7.11
C TYR A 69 5.48 -4.06 -7.89
N THR A 70 6.32 -3.20 -8.47
CA THR A 70 7.40 -3.66 -9.34
C THR A 70 8.58 -2.68 -9.36
N GLY A 71 9.79 -3.23 -9.49
CA GLY A 71 11.03 -2.50 -9.75
C GLY A 71 11.41 -2.41 -11.24
N LEU A 72 10.62 -2.98 -12.14
CA LEU A 72 10.94 -3.08 -13.57
C LEU A 72 10.77 -1.76 -14.34
N GLY A 73 10.15 -0.76 -13.72
CA GLY A 73 9.90 0.53 -14.35
C GLY A 73 11.15 1.40 -14.51
N ASN A 74 11.03 2.42 -15.35
CA ASN A 74 12.07 3.45 -15.50
C ASN A 74 11.97 4.44 -14.33
N PRO A 75 13.08 4.81 -13.64
CA PRO A 75 13.06 5.74 -12.51
C PRO A 75 12.63 7.19 -12.87
N ALA A 76 12.57 7.57 -14.14
CA ALA A 76 12.00 8.84 -14.57
C ALA A 76 10.47 8.86 -14.55
N PHE A 77 9.80 7.69 -14.46
CA PHE A 77 8.36 7.60 -14.33
C PHE A 77 7.94 7.88 -12.87
N PRO A 78 6.85 8.63 -12.63
CA PRO A 78 6.33 8.85 -11.28
C PRO A 78 6.14 7.55 -10.53
N LYS A 79 6.62 7.51 -9.27
CA LYS A 79 6.78 6.24 -8.55
C LYS A 79 5.45 5.66 -8.06
N GLU A 80 4.55 6.51 -7.56
CA GLU A 80 3.33 6.05 -6.92
C GLU A 80 2.10 6.68 -7.58
N ARG A 81 1.13 5.83 -7.93
CA ARG A 81 -0.17 6.25 -8.45
C ARG A 81 -1.27 5.46 -7.76
N LEU A 82 -2.29 6.17 -7.28
CA LEU A 82 -3.49 5.58 -6.70
C LEU A 82 -4.72 6.11 -7.43
N GLU A 83 -5.61 5.21 -7.81
CA GLU A 83 -6.93 5.53 -8.34
C GLU A 83 -8.00 4.92 -7.44
N VAL A 84 -8.98 5.72 -7.04
CA VAL A 84 -10.11 5.27 -6.23
C VAL A 84 -11.39 5.58 -6.99
N LEU A 85 -12.19 4.54 -7.26
CA LEU A 85 -13.47 4.62 -7.94
C LEU A 85 -14.56 4.26 -6.94
N ALA A 86 -15.39 5.21 -6.54
CA ALA A 86 -16.45 4.98 -5.58
C ALA A 86 -17.58 6.00 -5.73
N GLY A 87 -18.82 5.58 -5.48
CA GLY A 87 -19.98 6.46 -5.38
C GLY A 87 -20.25 7.33 -6.63
N GLY A 88 -19.87 6.87 -7.82
CA GLY A 88 -20.00 7.63 -9.07
C GLY A 88 -18.89 8.67 -9.30
N GLY A 89 -17.88 8.70 -8.42
CA GLY A 89 -16.72 9.57 -8.54
C GLY A 89 -15.41 8.83 -8.70
N VAL A 90 -14.36 9.58 -9.07
CA VAL A 90 -12.99 9.09 -9.18
C VAL A 90 -12.04 10.07 -8.50
N ALA A 91 -11.12 9.54 -7.68
CA ALA A 91 -9.97 10.28 -7.17
C ALA A 91 -8.68 9.67 -7.72
N VAL A 92 -7.80 10.52 -8.24
CA VAL A 92 -6.49 10.11 -8.77
C VAL A 92 -5.41 10.85 -8.01
N LEU A 93 -4.61 10.10 -7.25
CA LEU A 93 -3.39 10.61 -6.60
C LEU A 93 -2.19 10.22 -7.46
N ASP A 94 -1.39 11.19 -7.86
CA ASP A 94 -0.19 10.99 -8.67
C ASP A 94 1.04 11.49 -7.91
N ASP A 95 1.94 10.56 -7.60
CA ASP A 95 3.24 10.77 -6.96
C ASP A 95 3.19 11.64 -5.67
N PHE A 96 2.08 11.65 -4.94
CA PHE A 96 1.85 12.54 -3.80
C PHE A 96 2.13 14.02 -4.12
N ARG A 97 1.97 14.41 -5.37
CA ARG A 97 2.10 15.78 -5.89
C ARG A 97 0.79 16.33 -6.38
N SER A 98 -0.08 15.50 -6.94
CA SER A 98 -1.38 15.96 -7.40
C SER A 98 -2.49 15.00 -6.99
N LEU A 99 -3.63 15.59 -6.61
CA LEU A 99 -4.88 14.91 -6.38
C LEU A 99 -5.93 15.51 -7.32
N MET A 100 -6.44 14.68 -8.23
CA MET A 100 -7.52 15.05 -9.15
C MET A 100 -8.82 14.37 -8.71
N LEU A 101 -9.91 15.13 -8.66
CA LEU A 101 -11.23 14.65 -8.27
C LEU A 101 -12.20 14.84 -9.43
N TYR A 102 -12.95 13.80 -9.75
CA TYR A 102 -13.97 13.76 -10.81
C TYR A 102 -15.28 13.25 -10.21
N GLY A 103 -16.37 14.00 -10.37
CA GLY A 103 -17.69 13.63 -9.84
C GLY A 103 -17.77 13.61 -8.31
N LEU A 104 -16.78 14.13 -7.60
CA LEU A 104 -16.69 14.20 -6.14
C LEU A 104 -16.73 15.65 -5.65
N HIS A 105 -17.29 15.85 -4.45
CA HIS A 105 -17.17 17.15 -3.77
C HIS A 105 -15.74 17.34 -3.27
N GLY A 106 -15.20 18.53 -3.48
CA GLY A 106 -13.84 18.90 -3.07
C GLY A 106 -13.08 19.62 -4.18
N LYS A 107 -11.83 19.96 -3.88
CA LYS A 107 -10.95 20.65 -4.84
C LYS A 107 -9.76 19.77 -5.18
N SER A 108 -9.51 19.58 -6.47
CA SER A 108 -8.25 19.02 -6.96
C SER A 108 -7.09 19.89 -6.47
N ARG A 109 -5.97 19.24 -6.15
CA ARG A 109 -4.77 19.90 -5.60
C ARG A 109 -3.53 19.51 -6.39
N LYS A 110 -2.61 20.47 -6.53
CA LYS A 110 -1.29 20.23 -7.09
C LYS A 110 -0.25 20.91 -6.22
N LEU A 111 0.77 20.16 -5.81
CA LEU A 111 1.88 20.64 -5.00
C LEU A 111 3.11 20.87 -5.89
N ARG A 112 3.96 21.83 -5.51
CA ARG A 112 5.25 22.05 -6.17
C ARG A 112 6.25 20.92 -5.84
N VAL A 113 6.17 20.39 -4.62
CA VAL A 113 7.06 19.37 -4.07
C VAL A 113 6.20 18.20 -3.60
N GLN A 114 6.70 16.99 -3.74
CA GLN A 114 6.06 15.78 -3.22
C GLN A 114 5.90 15.89 -1.69
N ASP A 115 4.71 15.57 -1.19
CA ASP A 115 4.44 15.51 0.24
C ASP A 115 3.79 14.15 0.59
N LYS A 116 4.58 13.28 1.20
CA LYS A 116 4.14 11.95 1.66
C LYS A 116 3.64 11.95 3.11
N GLY A 117 3.47 13.13 3.71
CA GLY A 117 2.92 13.24 5.05
C GLY A 117 3.88 12.88 6.20
N HIS A 118 5.18 12.65 5.94
CA HIS A 118 6.13 12.22 6.98
C HIS A 118 6.18 13.19 8.16
N ARG A 119 6.15 14.50 7.89
CA ARG A 119 6.13 15.51 8.96
C ARG A 119 4.85 15.43 9.78
N ALA A 120 3.69 15.34 9.13
CA ALA A 120 2.40 15.25 9.80
C ALA A 120 2.30 13.97 10.65
N LEU A 121 2.83 12.84 10.16
CA LEU A 121 2.90 11.59 10.90
C LEU A 121 3.71 11.74 12.19
N LEU A 122 4.90 12.35 12.13
CA LEU A 122 5.75 12.57 13.29
C LEU A 122 5.12 13.54 14.28
N GLU A 123 4.52 14.63 13.81
CA GLU A 123 3.80 15.60 14.66
C GLU A 123 2.63 14.94 15.37
N HIS A 124 1.81 14.15 14.65
CA HIS A 124 0.71 13.37 15.21
C HIS A 124 1.18 12.38 16.28
N PHE A 125 2.24 11.62 16.00
CA PHE A 125 2.80 10.67 16.96
C PHE A 125 3.24 11.37 18.25
N VAL A 126 4.03 12.45 18.15
CA VAL A 126 4.50 13.21 19.30
C VAL A 126 3.35 13.80 20.10
N ASN A 127 2.34 14.36 19.43
CA ASN A 127 1.16 14.93 20.09
C ASN A 127 0.34 13.84 20.80
N SER A 128 0.20 12.66 20.19
CA SER A 128 -0.47 11.52 20.82
C SER A 128 0.25 11.04 22.08
N VAL A 129 1.59 10.96 22.05
CA VAL A 129 2.41 10.63 23.24
C VAL A 129 2.23 11.67 24.35
N ARG A 130 2.03 12.95 24.00
CA ARG A 130 1.78 14.04 24.95
C ARG A 130 0.34 14.12 25.45
N GLY A 131 -0.56 13.26 24.96
CA GLY A 131 -1.98 13.30 25.29
C GLY A 131 -2.73 14.48 24.66
N GLN A 132 -2.16 15.12 23.65
CA GLN A 132 -2.76 16.25 22.92
C GLN A 132 -3.57 15.80 21.70
N ASP A 133 -3.37 14.57 21.25
CA ASP A 133 -4.04 13.95 20.11
C ASP A 133 -4.44 12.51 20.44
N THR A 134 -5.43 11.97 19.75
CA THR A 134 -5.78 10.56 19.83
C THR A 134 -5.02 9.79 18.76
N LEU A 135 -4.34 8.70 19.14
CA LEU A 135 -3.64 7.84 18.20
C LEU A 135 -4.62 7.25 17.19
N THR A 136 -4.41 7.50 15.91
CA THR A 136 -5.28 7.04 14.81
C THR A 136 -4.68 5.90 14.00
N ILE A 137 -3.36 5.66 14.11
CA ILE A 137 -2.67 4.54 13.50
C ILE A 137 -2.18 3.64 14.63
N THR A 138 -2.67 2.43 14.68
CA THR A 138 -2.48 1.51 15.81
C THR A 138 -1.54 0.34 15.45
N ALA A 139 -1.16 -0.45 16.44
CA ALA A 139 -0.42 -1.68 16.21
C ALA A 139 -1.26 -2.72 15.45
N GLU A 140 -2.58 -2.70 15.61
CA GLU A 140 -3.51 -3.55 14.89
C GLU A 140 -3.50 -3.25 13.38
N ASP A 141 -3.40 -1.98 12.99
CA ASP A 141 -3.30 -1.58 11.58
C ASP A 141 -1.99 -2.11 10.96
N GLY A 142 -0.88 -1.99 11.70
CA GLY A 142 0.41 -2.56 11.30
C GLY A 142 0.40 -4.09 11.18
N LEU A 143 -0.26 -4.77 12.13
CA LEU A 143 -0.44 -6.22 12.08
C LEU A 143 -1.25 -6.63 10.87
N LEU A 144 -2.35 -5.94 10.59
CA LEU A 144 -3.23 -6.21 9.45
C LEU A 144 -2.48 -6.03 8.12
N ALA A 145 -1.74 -4.93 7.96
CA ALA A 145 -0.94 -4.66 6.78
C ALA A 145 0.14 -5.74 6.54
N THR A 146 0.81 -6.17 7.60
CA THR A 146 1.81 -7.23 7.56
C THR A 146 1.18 -8.58 7.22
N SER A 147 0.02 -8.91 7.82
CA SER A 147 -0.73 -10.13 7.51
C SER A 147 -1.17 -10.18 6.05
N CYS A 148 -1.54 -9.04 5.46
CA CYS A 148 -1.84 -8.93 4.03
C CYS A 148 -0.60 -9.26 3.17
N ALA A 149 0.56 -8.70 3.53
CA ALA A 149 1.81 -8.95 2.80
C ALA A 149 2.21 -10.42 2.85
N ILE A 150 2.12 -11.06 4.03
CA ILE A 150 2.40 -12.49 4.20
C ILE A 150 1.43 -13.35 3.38
N ALA A 151 0.13 -13.06 3.46
CA ALA A 151 -0.88 -13.78 2.69
C ALA A 151 -0.68 -13.60 1.17
N ALA A 152 -0.22 -12.42 0.73
CA ALA A 152 0.10 -12.16 -0.66
C ALA A 152 1.33 -12.97 -1.14
N LEU A 153 2.39 -13.07 -0.33
CA LEU A 153 3.54 -13.94 -0.61
C LEU A 153 3.11 -15.41 -0.73
N GLU A 154 2.30 -15.88 0.22
CA GLU A 154 1.76 -17.23 0.19
C GLU A 154 0.91 -17.48 -1.07
N SER A 155 0.07 -16.50 -1.44
CA SER A 155 -0.77 -16.59 -2.63
C SER A 155 0.05 -16.66 -3.92
N VAL A 156 1.10 -15.84 -4.04
CA VAL A 156 2.03 -15.87 -5.19
C VAL A 156 2.72 -17.25 -5.29
N ALA A 157 3.17 -17.80 -4.16
CA ALA A 157 3.84 -19.10 -4.13
C ALA A 157 2.90 -20.28 -4.47
N GLN A 158 1.64 -20.19 -4.06
CA GLN A 158 0.66 -21.28 -4.22
C GLN A 158 -0.24 -21.12 -5.46
N GLY A 159 -0.27 -19.96 -6.10
CA GLY A 159 -1.12 -19.68 -7.24
C GLY A 159 -2.63 -19.72 -6.92
N LYS A 160 -3.02 -19.44 -5.66
CA LYS A 160 -4.42 -19.49 -5.22
C LYS A 160 -4.79 -18.34 -4.29
N VAL A 161 -6.09 -18.16 -4.07
CA VAL A 161 -6.62 -17.22 -3.06
C VAL A 161 -6.21 -17.69 -1.67
N VAL A 162 -5.70 -16.76 -0.86
CA VAL A 162 -5.34 -16.97 0.54
C VAL A 162 -6.18 -16.06 1.43
N ALA A 163 -6.76 -16.63 2.48
CA ALA A 163 -7.47 -15.86 3.51
C ALA A 163 -6.48 -15.12 4.40
N ILE A 164 -6.78 -13.85 4.71
CA ILE A 164 -5.98 -13.05 5.64
C ILE A 164 -6.37 -13.43 7.06
N ARG A 165 -5.38 -13.77 7.88
CA ARG A 165 -5.55 -14.15 9.29
C ARG A 165 -4.93 -13.06 10.16
N CYS A 166 -5.72 -12.48 11.05
CA CYS A 166 -5.30 -11.52 12.07
C CYS A 166 -5.72 -12.02 13.43
#